data_7238e888ff1dba99886995e5ca7b2848
#
_entry.id   7238e888ff1dba99886995e5ca7b2848
#
_cell.length_a   1.000
_cell.length_b   1.000
_cell.length_c   1.000
_cell.angle_alpha   90.00
_cell.angle_beta   90.00
_cell.angle_gamma   90.00
#
_symmetry.space_group_name_H-M   'P 1'
#
loop_
_entity.id
_entity.type
_entity.pdbx_description
1 polymer ?
#
loop_
_entity_poly.entity_id
_entity_poly.type
_entity_poly.pdbx_seq_one_letter_code
_entity_poly.pdbx_strand_id
1 'polypeptide(L)'
;ISVHTTNPQLRVRMLANKRGGEVLKYLPRLVEGGIAVNCQLVLCRGINDGEELRRTLGDLLELTPMVQSIAAVPCGVTDYRQNLFKQTPYDAETSAAVIDIMEEFGDECKRRHGKRIIYPSDEWYLKAGRPIPPAEFYEDFDQLENGVGMMRLFEDEFRAELDRPHRIYGTKQIDVVTGTMAGPLITELMDELHRQYPMIDVKVHVVKNNFFGGNVGVAGLVTATDIIAQCEGKLESGTLGIPAVMLREEKDTFLDDMTIAQLGERLGVKVEVLPVSGGDEAKALLRTGLHISRRRA
;
A
#
# COMPACT_ATOMS: atom_id res chain seq x y z
N ILE A 1 8.41 -14.51 5.85
CA ILE A 1 8.55 -14.76 7.31
C ILE A 1 8.53 -13.43 8.05
N SER A 2 7.60 -13.28 9.01
CA SER A 2 7.54 -12.11 9.89
C SER A 2 8.61 -12.23 10.98
N VAL A 3 9.74 -11.55 10.77
CA VAL A 3 10.91 -11.60 11.68
C VAL A 3 10.78 -10.55 12.80
N HIS A 4 10.54 -9.29 12.43
CA HIS A 4 10.43 -8.09 13.26
C HIS A 4 11.73 -7.68 13.97
N THR A 5 12.46 -8.61 14.56
CA THR A 5 13.78 -8.46 15.18
C THR A 5 14.46 -9.82 15.30
N THR A 6 15.79 -9.85 15.20
CA THR A 6 16.63 -11.03 15.47
C THR A 6 17.00 -11.19 16.95
N ASN A 7 16.64 -10.22 17.79
CA ASN A 7 16.79 -10.29 19.23
C ASN A 7 15.69 -11.18 19.86
N PRO A 8 16.02 -12.39 20.39
CA PRO A 8 15.02 -13.32 20.86
C PRO A 8 14.18 -12.78 22.03
N GLN A 9 14.81 -12.06 22.96
CA GLN A 9 14.15 -11.51 24.14
C GLN A 9 13.21 -10.36 23.75
N LEU A 10 13.64 -9.49 22.84
CA LEU A 10 12.81 -8.42 22.33
C LEU A 10 11.61 -8.99 21.56
N ARG A 11 11.84 -10.00 20.72
CA ARG A 11 10.78 -10.64 19.95
C ARG A 11 9.71 -11.29 20.82
N VAL A 12 10.12 -11.95 21.92
CA VAL A 12 9.19 -12.49 22.94
C VAL A 12 8.29 -11.38 23.50
N ARG A 13 8.87 -10.22 23.82
CA ARG A 13 8.13 -9.07 24.35
C ARG A 13 7.17 -8.49 23.32
N MET A 14 7.63 -8.28 22.07
CA MET A 14 6.84 -7.69 20.99
C MET A 14 5.63 -8.55 20.64
N LEU A 15 5.81 -9.87 20.56
CA LEU A 15 4.76 -10.81 20.18
C LEU A 15 3.90 -11.30 21.36
N ALA A 16 4.25 -10.90 22.59
CA ALA A 16 3.66 -11.45 23.83
C ALA A 16 3.61 -13.00 23.82
N ASN A 17 4.62 -13.63 23.20
CA ASN A 17 4.70 -15.08 23.02
C ASN A 17 6.03 -15.61 23.53
N LYS A 18 6.00 -16.42 24.60
CA LYS A 18 7.18 -16.99 25.23
C LYS A 18 8.07 -17.80 24.27
N ARG A 19 7.50 -18.37 23.22
CA ARG A 19 8.22 -19.12 22.18
C ARG A 19 8.67 -18.23 20.99
N GLY A 20 8.28 -16.97 20.98
CA GLY A 20 8.57 -16.04 19.88
C GLY A 20 10.06 -15.95 19.52
N GLY A 21 10.95 -15.99 20.53
CA GLY A 21 12.39 -15.99 20.31
C GLY A 21 12.97 -17.30 19.79
N GLU A 22 12.32 -18.43 20.07
CA GLU A 22 12.82 -19.74 19.64
C GLU A 22 12.68 -19.94 18.11
N VAL A 23 11.71 -19.29 17.48
CA VAL A 23 11.44 -19.39 16.04
C VAL A 23 12.63 -18.91 15.21
N LEU A 24 13.40 -17.95 15.71
CA LEU A 24 14.55 -17.39 15.00
C LEU A 24 15.63 -18.44 14.66
N LYS A 25 15.79 -19.48 15.48
CA LYS A 25 16.74 -20.57 15.20
C LYS A 25 16.39 -21.44 13.98
N TYR A 26 15.14 -21.36 13.50
CA TYR A 26 14.74 -22.08 12.30
C TYR A 26 15.11 -21.35 11.02
N LEU A 27 15.34 -20.02 11.06
CA LEU A 27 15.68 -19.24 9.89
C LEU A 27 16.99 -19.71 9.23
N PRO A 28 18.13 -19.86 9.95
CA PRO A 28 19.36 -20.45 9.37
C PRO A 28 19.13 -21.85 8.83
N ARG A 29 18.35 -22.68 9.51
CA ARG A 29 18.06 -24.06 9.08
C ARG A 29 17.28 -24.13 7.77
N LEU A 30 16.34 -23.18 7.54
CA LEU A 30 15.63 -23.08 6.27
C LEU A 30 16.60 -22.70 5.15
N VAL A 31 17.47 -21.75 5.39
CA VAL A 31 18.53 -21.30 4.48
C VAL A 31 19.50 -22.41 4.15
N GLU A 32 20.00 -23.15 5.16
CA GLU A 32 20.85 -24.33 5.00
C GLU A 32 20.17 -25.44 4.21
N GLY A 33 18.85 -25.56 4.35
CA GLY A 33 18.01 -26.49 3.59
C GLY A 33 17.71 -26.04 2.15
N GLY A 34 18.28 -24.91 1.68
CA GLY A 34 18.08 -24.39 0.33
C GLY A 34 16.74 -23.71 0.12
N ILE A 35 16.04 -23.28 1.17
CA ILE A 35 14.75 -22.59 1.09
C ILE A 35 15.01 -21.08 1.01
N ALA A 36 14.55 -20.48 -0.09
CA ALA A 36 14.55 -19.03 -0.26
C ALA A 36 13.52 -18.36 0.68
N VAL A 37 13.91 -17.24 1.29
CA VAL A 37 13.12 -16.58 2.32
C VAL A 37 12.95 -15.10 2.01
N ASN A 38 11.69 -14.63 2.09
CA ASN A 38 11.35 -13.21 2.12
C ASN A 38 11.01 -12.82 3.55
N CYS A 39 11.65 -11.77 4.07
CA CYS A 39 11.49 -11.33 5.44
C CYS A 39 10.66 -10.06 5.54
N GLN A 40 9.81 -9.99 6.56
CA GLN A 40 9.04 -8.80 6.90
C GLN A 40 9.39 -8.31 8.30
N LEU A 41 9.62 -7.02 8.44
CA LEU A 41 9.86 -6.32 9.69
C LEU A 41 8.73 -5.32 9.91
N VAL A 42 7.91 -5.52 10.95
CA VAL A 42 6.99 -4.49 11.43
C VAL A 42 7.74 -3.67 12.48
N LEU A 43 8.00 -2.41 12.18
CA LEU A 43 8.77 -1.53 13.06
C LEU A 43 7.86 -0.77 14.01
N CYS A 44 8.23 -0.80 15.27
CA CYS A 44 7.58 -0.13 16.39
C CYS A 44 8.52 0.93 16.93
N ARG A 45 8.13 2.21 16.84
CA ARG A 45 8.94 3.36 17.24
C ARG A 45 9.51 3.23 18.66
N GLY A 46 10.84 3.36 18.80
CA GLY A 46 11.57 3.25 20.06
C GLY A 46 11.66 1.82 20.62
N ILE A 47 11.36 0.78 19.83
CA ILE A 47 11.38 -0.62 20.26
C ILE A 47 12.36 -1.44 19.42
N ASN A 48 12.11 -1.57 18.11
CA ASN A 48 12.92 -2.37 17.18
C ASN A 48 13.40 -1.56 15.97
N ASP A 49 13.44 -0.25 16.08
CA ASP A 49 14.08 0.70 15.17
C ASP A 49 15.52 1.04 15.61
N GLY A 50 16.16 2.02 14.99
CA GLY A 50 17.50 2.48 15.32
C GLY A 50 18.54 1.35 15.33
N GLU A 51 19.29 1.22 16.40
CA GLU A 51 20.35 0.22 16.55
C GLU A 51 19.83 -1.22 16.53
N GLU A 52 18.60 -1.47 16.99
CA GLU A 52 18.01 -2.81 16.90
C GLU A 52 17.65 -3.17 15.47
N LEU A 53 17.22 -2.19 14.67
CA LEU A 53 17.03 -2.39 13.22
C LEU A 53 18.35 -2.69 12.52
N ARG A 54 19.41 -1.91 12.78
CA ARG A 54 20.76 -2.14 12.24
C ARG A 54 21.26 -3.55 12.54
N ARG A 55 21.12 -3.99 13.79
CA ARG A 55 21.45 -5.34 14.21
C ARG A 55 20.66 -6.38 13.42
N THR A 56 19.33 -6.22 13.35
CA THR A 56 18.46 -7.17 12.66
C THR A 56 18.80 -7.28 11.17
N LEU A 57 19.06 -6.17 10.50
CA LEU A 57 19.47 -6.16 9.09
C LEU A 57 20.83 -6.84 8.90
N GLY A 58 21.80 -6.56 9.77
CA GLY A 58 23.10 -7.21 9.74
C GLY A 58 22.98 -8.73 9.87
N ASP A 59 22.25 -9.22 10.87
CA ASP A 59 22.05 -10.65 11.09
C ASP A 59 21.35 -11.34 9.90
N LEU A 60 20.38 -10.67 9.26
CA LEU A 60 19.67 -11.21 8.09
C LEU A 60 20.53 -11.22 6.84
N LEU A 61 21.43 -10.24 6.67
CA LEU A 61 22.36 -10.19 5.53
C LEU A 61 23.37 -11.34 5.53
N GLU A 62 23.77 -11.84 6.71
CA GLU A 62 24.63 -13.01 6.82
C GLU A 62 24.00 -14.29 6.23
N LEU A 63 22.68 -14.28 6.00
CA LEU A 63 21.94 -15.39 5.41
C LEU A 63 21.74 -15.25 3.89
N THR A 64 22.30 -14.20 3.28
CA THR A 64 22.29 -14.01 1.82
C THR A 64 23.15 -15.07 1.14
N PRO A 65 22.77 -15.65 -0.03
CA PRO A 65 21.70 -15.20 -0.94
C PRO A 65 20.32 -15.82 -0.67
N MET A 66 20.15 -16.67 0.32
CA MET A 66 18.88 -17.35 0.55
C MET A 66 17.81 -16.44 1.16
N VAL A 67 18.19 -15.39 1.91
CA VAL A 67 17.29 -14.26 2.19
C VAL A 67 17.28 -13.40 0.93
N GLN A 68 16.16 -13.46 0.20
CA GLN A 68 16.02 -12.83 -1.11
C GLN A 68 15.47 -11.41 -1.03
N SER A 69 14.67 -11.12 0.00
CA SER A 69 14.17 -9.76 0.23
C SER A 69 13.79 -9.51 1.69
N ILE A 70 13.93 -8.26 2.12
CA ILE A 70 13.58 -7.79 3.45
C ILE A 70 12.78 -6.50 3.30
N ALA A 71 11.49 -6.54 3.68
CA ALA A 71 10.64 -5.37 3.72
C ALA A 71 10.44 -4.89 5.16
N ALA A 72 10.51 -3.58 5.39
CA ALA A 72 10.12 -2.97 6.64
C ALA A 72 8.87 -2.10 6.46
N VAL A 73 7.88 -2.31 7.32
CA VAL A 73 6.63 -1.55 7.36
C VAL A 73 6.44 -0.91 8.73
N PRO A 74 5.86 0.29 8.86
CA PRO A 74 5.56 0.84 10.17
C PRO A 74 4.42 0.07 10.84
N CYS A 75 4.49 -0.02 12.17
CA CYS A 75 3.39 -0.58 12.95
C CYS A 75 2.15 0.31 12.82
N GLY A 76 1.03 -0.25 12.35
CA GLY A 76 -0.26 0.42 12.33
C GLY A 76 -0.75 0.68 13.76
N VAL A 77 -0.95 1.96 14.11
CA VAL A 77 -1.48 2.35 15.42
C VAL A 77 -2.96 2.68 15.26
N THR A 78 -3.82 1.76 15.71
CA THR A 78 -5.27 1.90 15.66
C THR A 78 -5.85 2.26 17.03
N ASP A 79 -7.08 2.77 17.07
CA ASP A 79 -7.79 3.08 18.33
C ASP A 79 -8.26 1.81 19.07
N TYR A 80 -8.20 0.63 18.42
CA TYR A 80 -8.57 -0.67 19.01
C TYR A 80 -7.45 -1.33 19.83
N ARG A 81 -6.57 -0.52 20.44
CA ARG A 81 -5.39 -1.00 21.19
C ARG A 81 -5.57 -0.95 22.72
N GLN A 82 -6.80 -1.07 23.20
CA GLN A 82 -7.08 -1.11 24.63
C GLN A 82 -6.33 -2.29 25.28
N ASN A 83 -5.63 -2.05 26.38
CA ASN A 83 -4.81 -3.01 27.11
C ASN A 83 -3.56 -3.53 26.36
N LEU A 84 -3.20 -2.96 25.21
CA LEU A 84 -1.92 -3.22 24.55
C LEU A 84 -0.88 -2.16 24.92
N PHE A 85 0.39 -2.48 24.72
CA PHE A 85 1.47 -1.52 24.88
C PHE A 85 1.20 -0.26 24.07
N LYS A 86 1.33 0.92 24.71
CA LYS A 86 1.09 2.21 24.06
C LYS A 86 2.18 2.46 23.01
N GLN A 87 1.79 2.45 21.77
CA GLN A 87 2.64 2.76 20.62
C GLN A 87 2.57 4.25 20.29
N THR A 88 3.72 4.84 19.95
CA THR A 88 3.78 6.18 19.37
C THR A 88 3.90 6.04 17.85
N PRO A 89 3.03 6.66 17.06
CA PRO A 89 3.18 6.66 15.60
C PRO A 89 4.52 7.29 15.17
N TYR A 90 5.02 6.87 14.03
CA TYR A 90 6.14 7.53 13.38
C TYR A 90 5.71 8.89 12.81
N ASP A 91 6.55 9.89 12.98
CA ASP A 91 6.48 11.21 12.34
C ASP A 91 7.47 11.29 11.16
N ALA A 92 7.57 12.47 10.53
CA ALA A 92 8.42 12.65 9.36
C ALA A 92 9.91 12.42 9.66
N GLU A 93 10.42 12.93 10.78
CA GLU A 93 11.82 12.81 11.17
C GLU A 93 12.19 11.35 11.48
N THR A 94 11.40 10.67 12.29
CA THR A 94 11.64 9.27 12.65
C THR A 94 11.43 8.30 11.49
N SER A 95 10.52 8.63 10.56
CA SER A 95 10.37 7.87 9.31
C SER A 95 11.59 8.04 8.41
N ALA A 96 12.11 9.26 8.28
CA ALA A 96 13.33 9.53 7.52
C ALA A 96 14.53 8.75 8.07
N ALA A 97 14.68 8.68 9.40
CA ALA A 97 15.76 7.91 10.02
C ALA A 97 15.68 6.40 9.72
N VAL A 98 14.46 5.85 9.63
CA VAL A 98 14.28 4.44 9.20
C VAL A 98 14.69 4.26 7.74
N ILE A 99 14.27 5.17 6.85
CA ILE A 99 14.65 5.14 5.43
C ILE A 99 16.18 5.16 5.31
N ASP A 100 16.85 6.09 5.99
CA ASP A 100 18.31 6.23 5.92
C ASP A 100 19.04 4.93 6.31
N ILE A 101 18.60 4.26 7.38
CA ILE A 101 19.16 2.96 7.79
C ILE A 101 18.90 1.89 6.73
N MET A 102 17.66 1.79 6.24
CA MET A 102 17.29 0.75 5.27
C MET A 102 18.01 0.93 3.94
N GLU A 103 18.16 2.18 3.49
CA GLU A 103 18.89 2.49 2.25
C GLU A 103 20.39 2.24 2.39
N GLU A 104 21.01 2.61 3.52
CA GLU A 104 22.42 2.32 3.80
C GLU A 104 22.72 0.82 3.69
N PHE A 105 21.90 -0.03 4.33
CA PHE A 105 22.07 -1.49 4.27
C PHE A 105 21.71 -2.05 2.89
N GLY A 106 20.71 -1.50 2.21
CA GLY A 106 20.35 -1.88 0.86
C GLY A 106 21.45 -1.60 -0.16
N ASP A 107 22.09 -0.43 -0.06
CA ASP A 107 23.23 -0.05 -0.90
C ASP A 107 24.45 -0.91 -0.62
N GLU A 108 24.72 -1.21 0.66
CA GLU A 108 25.77 -2.13 1.05
C GLU A 108 25.54 -3.52 0.47
N CYS A 109 24.31 -4.03 0.57
CA CYS A 109 23.93 -5.31 -0.02
C CYS A 109 24.15 -5.33 -1.54
N LYS A 110 23.70 -4.27 -2.23
CA LYS A 110 23.90 -4.15 -3.69
C LYS A 110 25.38 -4.13 -4.08
N ARG A 111 26.23 -3.45 -3.29
CA ARG A 111 27.69 -3.44 -3.52
C ARG A 111 28.33 -4.80 -3.31
N ARG A 112 27.91 -5.57 -2.28
CA ARG A 112 28.51 -6.87 -1.92
C ARG A 112 27.99 -8.02 -2.78
N HIS A 113 26.69 -8.01 -3.09
CA HIS A 113 26.00 -9.16 -3.70
C HIS A 113 25.42 -8.87 -5.09
N GLY A 114 25.53 -7.63 -5.58
CA GLY A 114 25.05 -7.24 -6.92
C GLY A 114 23.53 -6.98 -7.00
N LYS A 115 22.79 -7.24 -5.94
CA LYS A 115 21.34 -7.01 -5.87
C LYS A 115 20.97 -6.29 -4.56
N ARG A 116 20.00 -5.36 -4.63
CA ARG A 116 19.34 -4.80 -3.45
C ARG A 116 18.29 -5.79 -2.98
N ILE A 117 18.24 -6.09 -1.69
CA ILE A 117 17.24 -6.96 -1.08
C ILE A 117 16.53 -6.31 0.12
N ILE A 118 16.89 -5.08 0.50
CA ILE A 118 16.38 -4.37 1.66
C ILE A 118 15.61 -3.15 1.19
N TYR A 119 14.33 -3.09 1.58
CA TYR A 119 13.40 -2.07 1.11
C TYR A 119 12.53 -1.52 2.24
N PRO A 120 12.52 -0.19 2.48
CA PRO A 120 11.43 0.44 3.21
C PRO A 120 10.16 0.40 2.36
N SER A 121 8.99 0.23 2.99
CA SER A 121 7.72 0.35 2.29
C SER A 121 7.45 1.79 1.86
N ASP A 122 6.56 1.96 0.88
CA ASP A 122 6.16 3.28 0.36
C ASP A 122 5.63 4.19 1.47
N GLU A 123 4.98 3.62 2.48
CA GLU A 123 4.47 4.36 3.64
C GLU A 123 5.55 5.17 4.37
N TRP A 124 6.78 4.67 4.43
CA TRP A 124 7.89 5.40 5.05
C TRP A 124 8.21 6.69 4.29
N TYR A 125 8.30 6.62 2.96
CA TYR A 125 8.59 7.78 2.11
C TYR A 125 7.48 8.82 2.22
N LEU A 126 6.22 8.40 2.19
CA LEU A 126 5.07 9.28 2.32
C LEU A 126 5.03 9.97 3.68
N LYS A 127 5.29 9.24 4.77
CA LYS A 127 5.37 9.82 6.13
C LYS A 127 6.53 10.79 6.28
N ALA A 128 7.67 10.49 5.68
CA ALA A 128 8.86 11.34 5.71
C ALA A 128 8.75 12.57 4.78
N GLY A 129 7.73 12.63 3.91
CA GLY A 129 7.63 13.65 2.86
C GLY A 129 8.75 13.53 1.81
N ARG A 130 9.29 12.32 1.62
CA ARG A 130 10.31 12.04 0.60
C ARG A 130 9.66 11.48 -0.67
N PRO A 131 10.23 11.74 -1.85
CA PRO A 131 9.74 11.15 -3.09
C PRO A 131 9.87 9.63 -3.06
N ILE A 132 8.89 8.95 -3.66
CA ILE A 132 8.97 7.50 -3.91
C ILE A 132 10.13 7.23 -4.87
N PRO A 133 11.01 6.26 -4.58
CA PRO A 133 12.13 5.93 -5.46
C PRO A 133 11.70 5.54 -6.87
N PRO A 134 12.59 5.67 -7.87
CA PRO A 134 12.33 5.22 -9.23
C PRO A 134 12.29 3.67 -9.33
N ALA A 135 11.72 3.16 -10.42
CA ALA A 135 11.50 1.71 -10.60
C ALA A 135 12.76 0.85 -10.42
N GLU A 136 13.92 1.36 -10.87
CA GLU A 136 15.20 0.66 -10.78
C GLU A 136 15.67 0.41 -9.35
N PHE A 137 15.14 1.16 -8.37
CA PHE A 137 15.42 0.96 -6.95
C PHE A 137 14.84 -0.37 -6.45
N TYR A 138 13.69 -0.78 -6.99
CA TYR A 138 12.92 -1.93 -6.51
C TYR A 138 13.30 -3.26 -7.16
N GLU A 139 14.26 -3.26 -8.09
CA GLU A 139 14.70 -4.46 -8.83
C GLU A 139 13.49 -5.21 -9.45
N ASP A 140 13.16 -6.40 -8.94
CA ASP A 140 12.05 -7.24 -9.44
C ASP A 140 10.70 -6.99 -8.74
N PHE A 141 10.58 -5.99 -7.85
CA PHE A 141 9.38 -5.70 -7.06
C PHE A 141 8.91 -6.87 -6.17
N ASP A 142 9.83 -7.59 -5.57
CA ASP A 142 9.61 -8.83 -4.81
C ASP A 142 8.69 -8.67 -3.57
N GLN A 143 8.37 -7.45 -3.14
CA GLN A 143 7.68 -7.16 -1.89
C GLN A 143 6.43 -6.26 -2.07
N LEU A 144 5.78 -6.31 -3.23
CA LEU A 144 4.56 -5.51 -3.51
C LEU A 144 3.47 -5.72 -2.46
N GLU A 145 3.26 -6.96 -2.02
CA GLU A 145 2.25 -7.29 -0.99
C GLU A 145 2.52 -6.61 0.36
N ASN A 146 3.77 -6.22 0.61
CA ASN A 146 4.18 -5.44 1.78
C ASN A 146 4.21 -3.93 1.53
N GLY A 147 3.64 -3.46 0.41
CA GLY A 147 3.58 -2.05 0.04
C GLY A 147 4.95 -1.46 -0.32
N VAL A 148 5.84 -2.26 -0.90
CA VAL A 148 7.16 -1.82 -1.39
C VAL A 148 7.10 -1.61 -2.89
N GLY A 149 7.22 -0.37 -3.34
CA GLY A 149 7.20 0.00 -4.76
C GLY A 149 5.82 -0.07 -5.41
N MET A 150 4.77 -0.31 -4.65
CA MET A 150 3.40 -0.41 -5.17
C MET A 150 2.95 0.90 -5.82
N MET A 151 3.24 2.03 -5.18
CA MET A 151 2.88 3.35 -5.72
C MET A 151 3.68 3.68 -6.98
N ARG A 152 4.97 3.34 -7.02
CA ARG A 152 5.81 3.51 -8.22
C ARG A 152 5.28 2.68 -9.38
N LEU A 153 5.01 1.40 -9.16
CA LEU A 153 4.49 0.51 -10.19
C LEU A 153 3.14 1.00 -10.72
N PHE A 154 2.25 1.40 -9.82
CA PHE A 154 0.94 1.94 -10.19
C PHE A 154 1.07 3.19 -11.06
N GLU A 155 1.91 4.14 -10.65
CA GLU A 155 2.16 5.40 -11.36
C GLU A 155 2.71 5.14 -12.77
N ASP A 156 3.75 4.29 -12.88
CA ASP A 156 4.41 3.98 -14.14
C ASP A 156 3.46 3.26 -15.10
N GLU A 157 2.69 2.29 -14.61
CA GLU A 157 1.69 1.58 -15.41
C GLU A 157 0.55 2.50 -15.88
N PHE A 158 0.09 3.39 -15.01
CA PHE A 158 -0.97 4.35 -15.33
C PHE A 158 -0.53 5.29 -16.45
N ARG A 159 0.65 5.92 -16.30
CA ARG A 159 1.21 6.82 -17.31
C ARG A 159 1.53 6.10 -18.62
N ALA A 160 2.11 4.90 -18.54
CA ALA A 160 2.37 4.09 -19.73
C ALA A 160 1.10 3.75 -20.52
N GLU A 161 -0.03 3.61 -19.84
CA GLU A 161 -1.32 3.40 -20.52
C GLU A 161 -1.86 4.71 -21.13
N LEU A 162 -1.70 5.85 -20.43
CA LEU A 162 -2.10 7.15 -20.98
C LEU A 162 -1.31 7.52 -22.25
N ASP A 163 -0.04 7.13 -22.33
CA ASP A 163 0.82 7.38 -23.51
C ASP A 163 0.40 6.58 -24.74
N ARG A 164 -0.46 5.57 -24.58
CA ARG A 164 -1.03 4.83 -25.70
C ARG A 164 -2.17 5.60 -26.36
N PRO A 165 -2.35 5.51 -27.68
CA PRO A 165 -3.44 6.18 -28.35
C PRO A 165 -4.79 5.53 -28.03
N HIS A 166 -5.69 6.27 -27.40
CA HIS A 166 -7.05 5.84 -27.10
C HIS A 166 -8.08 6.61 -27.91
N ARG A 167 -9.08 5.90 -28.44
CA ARG A 167 -10.25 6.53 -29.05
C ARG A 167 -11.37 6.60 -28.03
N ILE A 168 -11.67 7.79 -27.56
CA ILE A 168 -12.73 8.04 -26.58
C ILE A 168 -14.02 8.40 -27.32
N TYR A 169 -15.11 7.74 -27.00
CA TYR A 169 -16.44 7.99 -27.57
C TYR A 169 -17.41 8.42 -26.46
N GLY A 170 -17.79 9.70 -26.44
CA GLY A 170 -18.68 10.25 -25.43
C GLY A 170 -17.93 10.85 -24.23
N THR A 171 -18.67 11.16 -23.19
CA THR A 171 -18.16 11.72 -21.94
C THR A 171 -18.28 10.74 -20.81
N LYS A 172 -17.38 10.79 -19.82
CA LYS A 172 -17.46 10.05 -18.56
C LYS A 172 -17.24 11.00 -17.41
N GLN A 173 -18.11 10.93 -16.43
CA GLN A 173 -17.93 11.58 -15.15
C GLN A 173 -18.02 10.52 -14.04
N ILE A 174 -17.04 10.50 -13.17
CA ILE A 174 -16.96 9.51 -12.09
C ILE A 174 -16.31 10.14 -10.86
N ASP A 175 -16.88 9.87 -9.67
CA ASP A 175 -16.21 10.13 -8.40
C ASP A 175 -15.34 8.93 -8.04
N VAL A 176 -14.13 9.14 -7.54
CA VAL A 176 -13.21 8.08 -7.12
C VAL A 176 -12.78 8.32 -5.68
N VAL A 177 -12.80 7.30 -4.83
CA VAL A 177 -12.31 7.38 -3.46
C VAL A 177 -10.93 6.78 -3.31
N THR A 178 -10.11 7.37 -2.43
CA THR A 178 -8.80 6.82 -2.05
C THR A 178 -8.46 7.18 -0.61
N GLY A 179 -7.43 6.56 -0.05
CA GLY A 179 -6.91 6.90 1.28
C GLY A 179 -6.01 8.13 1.26
N THR A 180 -5.73 8.67 2.45
CA THR A 180 -4.94 9.92 2.59
C THR A 180 -3.51 9.80 2.07
N MET A 181 -2.90 8.62 2.11
CA MET A 181 -1.53 8.42 1.61
C MET A 181 -1.43 8.42 0.10
N ALA A 182 -2.35 7.75 -0.59
CA ALA A 182 -2.37 7.70 -2.05
C ALA A 182 -3.03 8.95 -2.67
N GLY A 183 -3.77 9.73 -1.88
CA GLY A 183 -4.54 10.89 -2.34
C GLY A 183 -3.78 11.84 -3.26
N PRO A 184 -2.58 12.34 -2.89
CA PRO A 184 -1.82 13.24 -3.74
C PRO A 184 -1.48 12.65 -5.11
N LEU A 185 -0.97 11.42 -5.16
CA LEU A 185 -0.63 10.75 -6.43
C LEU A 185 -1.88 10.50 -7.29
N ILE A 186 -2.95 9.96 -6.69
CA ILE A 186 -4.18 9.67 -7.44
C ILE A 186 -4.78 10.97 -8.01
N THR A 187 -4.77 12.07 -7.24
CA THR A 187 -5.24 13.36 -7.73
C THR A 187 -4.40 13.85 -8.92
N GLU A 188 -3.07 13.78 -8.82
CA GLU A 188 -2.16 14.17 -9.91
C GLU A 188 -2.43 13.35 -11.18
N LEU A 189 -2.59 12.03 -11.07
CA LEU A 189 -2.84 11.14 -12.20
C LEU A 189 -4.22 11.39 -12.84
N MET A 190 -5.25 11.71 -12.04
CA MET A 190 -6.57 12.06 -12.57
C MET A 190 -6.57 13.42 -13.27
N ASP A 191 -5.82 14.39 -12.76
CA ASP A 191 -5.60 15.68 -13.42
C ASP A 191 -4.84 15.50 -14.75
N GLU A 192 -3.87 14.60 -14.81
CA GLU A 192 -3.14 14.26 -16.03
C GLU A 192 -4.05 13.58 -17.06
N LEU A 193 -4.86 12.62 -16.62
CA LEU A 193 -5.90 11.97 -17.44
C LEU A 193 -6.86 13.01 -18.04
N HIS A 194 -7.39 13.92 -17.22
CA HIS A 194 -8.30 14.98 -17.67
C HIS A 194 -7.66 15.92 -18.68
N ARG A 195 -6.39 16.31 -18.45
CA ARG A 195 -5.66 17.17 -19.41
C ARG A 195 -5.50 16.53 -20.78
N GLN A 196 -5.26 15.21 -20.80
CA GLN A 196 -5.09 14.46 -22.06
C GLN A 196 -6.43 14.09 -22.71
N TYR A 197 -7.44 13.82 -21.89
CA TYR A 197 -8.78 13.40 -22.31
C TYR A 197 -9.86 14.26 -21.63
N PRO A 198 -10.09 15.54 -22.07
CA PRO A 198 -11.02 16.45 -21.39
C PRO A 198 -12.48 15.99 -21.29
N MET A 199 -12.86 14.97 -22.07
CA MET A 199 -14.20 14.35 -22.00
C MET A 199 -14.34 13.36 -20.82
N ILE A 200 -13.24 13.08 -20.10
CA ILE A 200 -13.24 12.24 -18.91
C ILE A 200 -12.99 13.15 -17.71
N ASP A 201 -13.95 13.22 -16.83
CA ASP A 201 -13.90 14.02 -15.61
C ASP A 201 -13.94 13.09 -14.38
N VAL A 202 -12.86 13.11 -13.60
CA VAL A 202 -12.69 12.25 -12.42
C VAL A 202 -12.51 13.13 -11.19
N LYS A 203 -13.49 13.10 -10.29
CA LYS A 203 -13.35 13.78 -9.00
C LYS A 203 -12.82 12.86 -7.93
N VAL A 204 -11.67 13.19 -7.36
CA VAL A 204 -11.04 12.40 -6.31
C VAL A 204 -11.50 12.83 -4.93
N HIS A 205 -11.99 11.88 -4.13
CA HIS A 205 -12.34 12.05 -2.73
C HIS A 205 -11.31 11.35 -1.86
N VAL A 206 -10.48 12.13 -1.18
CA VAL A 206 -9.48 11.61 -0.24
C VAL A 206 -10.16 11.38 1.10
N VAL A 207 -10.32 10.10 1.48
CA VAL A 207 -11.05 9.69 2.67
C VAL A 207 -10.08 9.40 3.81
N LYS A 208 -10.30 10.08 4.96
CA LYS A 208 -9.57 9.81 6.19
C LYS A 208 -10.15 8.59 6.87
N ASN A 209 -9.28 7.67 7.28
CA ASN A 209 -9.69 6.49 8.04
C ASN A 209 -9.95 6.87 9.51
N ASN A 210 -11.21 7.06 9.88
CA ASN A 210 -11.60 7.28 11.26
C ASN A 210 -12.03 5.98 11.95
N PHE A 211 -12.44 4.98 11.19
CA PHE A 211 -12.85 3.68 11.72
C PHE A 211 -11.71 3.00 12.48
N PHE A 212 -10.51 3.00 11.94
CA PHE A 212 -9.32 2.46 12.61
C PHE A 212 -8.52 3.51 13.41
N GLY A 213 -8.92 4.79 13.39
CA GLY A 213 -8.29 5.84 14.23
C GLY A 213 -7.26 6.71 13.52
N GLY A 214 -7.57 7.30 12.41
CA GLY A 214 -6.89 8.47 11.82
C GLY A 214 -5.38 8.42 11.49
N ASN A 215 -4.63 7.50 12.11
CA ASN A 215 -3.19 7.26 11.86
C ASN A 215 -2.96 6.25 10.74
N VAL A 216 -4.02 5.65 10.22
CA VAL A 216 -4.01 4.67 9.14
C VAL A 216 -4.42 5.40 7.85
N GLY A 217 -3.48 5.60 6.93
CA GLY A 217 -3.71 6.38 5.71
C GLY A 217 -3.75 5.57 4.42
N VAL A 218 -3.51 4.25 4.49
CA VAL A 218 -3.48 3.37 3.31
C VAL A 218 -4.89 3.15 2.76
N ALA A 219 -5.04 3.17 1.45
CA ALA A 219 -6.33 3.03 0.78
C ALA A 219 -7.03 1.71 1.12
N GLY A 220 -6.29 0.60 1.19
CA GLY A 220 -6.85 -0.73 1.45
C GLY A 220 -7.51 -0.93 2.83
N LEU A 221 -7.36 0.02 3.76
CA LEU A 221 -8.02 -0.03 5.06
C LEU A 221 -9.17 0.98 5.22
N VAL A 222 -9.49 1.75 4.17
CA VAL A 222 -10.66 2.64 4.16
C VAL A 222 -11.93 1.82 4.19
N THR A 223 -12.86 2.17 5.06
CA THR A 223 -14.13 1.45 5.25
C THR A 223 -15.30 2.14 4.56
N ALA A 224 -16.37 1.41 4.30
CA ALA A 224 -17.60 1.99 3.76
C ALA A 224 -18.20 3.05 4.70
N THR A 225 -18.14 2.85 6.01
CA THR A 225 -18.55 3.83 7.01
C THR A 225 -17.82 5.16 6.84
N ASP A 226 -16.50 5.13 6.64
CA ASP A 226 -15.70 6.34 6.42
C ASP A 226 -16.05 7.03 5.10
N ILE A 227 -16.28 6.25 4.04
CA ILE A 227 -16.71 6.78 2.73
C ILE A 227 -18.06 7.51 2.87
N ILE A 228 -19.05 6.88 3.48
CA ILE A 228 -20.38 7.48 3.68
C ILE A 228 -20.24 8.80 4.46
N ALA A 229 -19.57 8.75 5.61
CA ALA A 229 -19.45 9.91 6.49
C ALA A 229 -18.79 11.13 5.83
N GLN A 230 -17.93 10.91 4.85
CA GLN A 230 -17.13 11.97 4.23
C GLN A 230 -17.58 12.33 2.82
N CYS A 231 -18.29 11.44 2.11
CA CYS A 231 -18.70 11.64 0.71
C CYS A 231 -20.21 11.85 0.53
N GLU A 232 -21.06 11.53 1.54
CA GLU A 232 -22.52 11.76 1.45
C GLU A 232 -22.83 13.22 1.14
N GLY A 233 -23.59 13.47 0.07
CA GLY A 233 -23.96 14.80 -0.42
C GLY A 233 -22.84 15.58 -1.12
N LYS A 234 -21.68 14.96 -1.39
CA LYS A 234 -20.55 15.60 -2.05
C LYS A 234 -20.17 14.95 -3.40
N LEU A 235 -20.81 13.84 -3.74
CA LEU A 235 -20.59 13.17 -5.02
C LEU A 235 -21.25 14.00 -6.13
N GLU A 236 -20.52 14.19 -7.24
CA GLU A 236 -20.97 15.00 -8.36
C GLU A 236 -21.45 14.15 -9.54
N SER A 237 -21.07 12.87 -9.54
CA SER A 237 -21.50 11.91 -10.55
C SER A 237 -22.46 10.86 -9.97
N GLY A 238 -23.14 10.15 -10.86
CA GLY A 238 -23.97 8.99 -10.47
C GLY A 238 -23.17 7.70 -10.26
N THR A 239 -21.84 7.76 -10.33
CA THR A 239 -20.96 6.58 -10.24
C THR A 239 -19.80 6.86 -9.28
N LEU A 240 -19.58 5.95 -8.34
CA LEU A 240 -18.46 5.97 -7.40
C LEU A 240 -17.49 4.83 -7.69
N GLY A 241 -16.28 5.17 -8.10
CA GLY A 241 -15.15 4.22 -8.23
C GLY A 241 -14.50 3.96 -6.88
N ILE A 242 -14.35 2.69 -6.54
CA ILE A 242 -13.61 2.25 -5.34
C ILE A 242 -12.47 1.32 -5.74
N PRO A 243 -11.24 1.51 -5.24
CA PRO A 243 -10.15 0.57 -5.49
C PRO A 243 -10.46 -0.81 -4.91
N ALA A 244 -10.18 -1.88 -5.66
CA ALA A 244 -10.45 -3.25 -5.22
C ALA A 244 -9.72 -3.64 -3.93
N VAL A 245 -8.61 -2.93 -3.58
CA VAL A 245 -7.88 -3.15 -2.31
C VAL A 245 -8.67 -2.77 -1.06
N MET A 246 -9.77 -2.01 -1.18
CA MET A 246 -10.66 -1.67 -0.05
C MET A 246 -11.56 -2.85 0.34
N LEU A 247 -11.64 -3.87 -0.50
CA LEU A 247 -12.54 -5.00 -0.32
C LEU A 247 -11.78 -6.22 0.19
N ARG A 248 -12.50 -7.07 0.93
CA ARG A 248 -12.02 -8.39 1.32
C ARG A 248 -11.78 -9.28 0.08
N GLU A 249 -11.25 -10.48 0.29
CA GLU A 249 -10.90 -11.42 -0.79
C GLU A 249 -12.09 -11.74 -1.70
N GLU A 250 -13.29 -11.82 -1.16
CA GLU A 250 -14.54 -12.05 -1.89
C GLU A 250 -14.93 -10.88 -2.80
N LYS A 251 -14.26 -9.72 -2.64
CA LYS A 251 -14.40 -8.50 -3.46
C LYS A 251 -15.80 -7.90 -3.53
N ASP A 252 -16.62 -8.09 -2.52
CA ASP A 252 -17.96 -7.53 -2.41
C ASP A 252 -18.23 -6.83 -1.06
N THR A 253 -17.35 -6.98 -0.08
CA THR A 253 -17.52 -6.55 1.30
C THR A 253 -16.30 -5.78 1.81
N PHE A 254 -16.53 -4.65 2.47
CA PHE A 254 -15.51 -3.85 3.16
C PHE A 254 -15.10 -4.47 4.50
N LEU A 255 -14.07 -3.91 5.13
CA LEU A 255 -13.58 -4.39 6.43
C LEU A 255 -14.56 -4.17 7.60
N ASP A 256 -15.51 -3.26 7.45
CA ASP A 256 -16.61 -2.98 8.39
C ASP A 256 -17.89 -3.77 8.11
N ASP A 257 -17.78 -4.88 7.36
CA ASP A 257 -18.85 -5.80 6.98
C ASP A 257 -19.94 -5.20 6.07
N MET A 258 -19.80 -3.96 5.62
CA MET A 258 -20.71 -3.35 4.65
C MET A 258 -20.41 -3.85 3.23
N THR A 259 -21.46 -4.19 2.48
CA THR A 259 -21.32 -4.60 1.08
C THR A 259 -21.27 -3.40 0.12
N ILE A 260 -20.74 -3.61 -1.09
CA ILE A 260 -20.77 -2.63 -2.19
C ILE A 260 -22.21 -2.17 -2.47
N ALA A 261 -23.16 -3.11 -2.48
CA ALA A 261 -24.56 -2.81 -2.75
C ALA A 261 -25.15 -1.87 -1.70
N GLN A 262 -24.87 -2.12 -0.42
CA GLN A 262 -25.31 -1.25 0.70
C GLN A 262 -24.67 0.14 0.62
N LEU A 263 -23.38 0.23 0.25
CA LEU A 263 -22.71 1.52 0.03
C LEU A 263 -23.41 2.31 -1.08
N GLY A 264 -23.67 1.66 -2.24
CA GLY A 264 -24.34 2.28 -3.39
C GLY A 264 -25.76 2.75 -3.05
N GLU A 265 -26.53 1.92 -2.35
CA GLU A 265 -27.89 2.27 -1.87
C GLU A 265 -27.85 3.48 -0.93
N ARG A 266 -26.92 3.48 0.02
CA ARG A 266 -26.78 4.55 1.02
C ARG A 266 -26.40 5.89 0.40
N LEU A 267 -25.50 5.89 -0.60
CA LEU A 267 -25.06 7.11 -1.28
C LEU A 267 -25.92 7.49 -2.50
N GLY A 268 -26.84 6.61 -2.93
CA GLY A 268 -27.69 6.84 -4.10
C GLY A 268 -26.92 6.82 -5.43
N VAL A 269 -25.80 6.05 -5.51
CA VAL A 269 -24.94 5.98 -6.71
C VAL A 269 -24.64 4.53 -7.11
N LYS A 270 -24.25 4.34 -8.35
CA LYS A 270 -23.66 3.08 -8.80
C LYS A 270 -22.22 2.98 -8.28
N VAL A 271 -21.84 1.88 -7.67
CA VAL A 271 -20.45 1.64 -7.28
C VAL A 271 -19.75 0.78 -8.32
N GLU A 272 -18.59 1.23 -8.78
CA GLU A 272 -17.68 0.49 -9.68
C GLU A 272 -16.39 0.13 -8.94
N VAL A 273 -16.00 -1.15 -9.01
CA VAL A 273 -14.72 -1.60 -8.45
C VAL A 273 -13.63 -1.36 -9.48
N LEU A 274 -12.66 -0.51 -9.12
CA LEU A 274 -11.51 -0.20 -9.97
C LEU A 274 -10.40 -1.23 -9.74
N PRO A 275 -9.68 -1.63 -10.81
CA PRO A 275 -8.55 -2.54 -10.70
C PRO A 275 -7.44 -2.00 -9.79
N VAL A 276 -6.57 -2.89 -9.32
CA VAL A 276 -5.40 -2.54 -8.46
C VAL A 276 -4.21 -2.05 -9.28
N SER A 277 -4.06 -2.53 -10.54
CA SER A 277 -2.96 -2.12 -11.41
C SER A 277 -3.26 -0.76 -12.05
N GLY A 278 -2.27 0.11 -12.08
CA GLY A 278 -2.43 1.46 -12.66
C GLY A 278 -2.83 1.42 -14.13
N GLY A 279 -2.27 0.51 -14.91
CA GLY A 279 -2.62 0.37 -16.33
C GLY A 279 -4.06 -0.10 -16.56
N ASP A 280 -4.56 -1.00 -15.73
CA ASP A 280 -5.94 -1.49 -15.87
C ASP A 280 -6.95 -0.48 -15.31
N GLU A 281 -6.58 0.29 -14.27
CA GLU A 281 -7.40 1.40 -13.78
C GLU A 281 -7.52 2.50 -14.84
N ALA A 282 -6.42 2.90 -15.48
CA ALA A 282 -6.43 3.85 -16.59
C ALA A 282 -7.34 3.36 -17.73
N LYS A 283 -7.23 2.09 -18.15
CA LYS A 283 -8.13 1.51 -19.16
C LYS A 283 -9.59 1.54 -18.74
N ALA A 284 -9.89 1.24 -17.47
CA ALA A 284 -11.25 1.27 -16.94
C ALA A 284 -11.84 2.69 -16.98
N LEU A 285 -11.04 3.69 -16.64
CA LEU A 285 -11.43 5.10 -16.72
C LEU A 285 -11.59 5.59 -18.16
N LEU A 286 -10.73 5.16 -19.08
CA LEU A 286 -10.77 5.51 -20.50
C LEU A 286 -11.94 4.83 -21.27
N ARG A 287 -12.52 3.77 -20.72
CA ARG A 287 -13.71 3.13 -21.32
C ARG A 287 -14.94 3.98 -21.09
N THR A 288 -15.33 4.74 -22.10
CA THR A 288 -16.65 5.38 -22.16
C THR A 288 -17.68 4.39 -22.67
N GLY A 289 -18.77 4.21 -21.94
CA GLY A 289 -19.80 3.24 -22.29
C GLY A 289 -20.51 3.57 -23.62
N LEU A 290 -20.16 2.89 -24.70
CA LEU A 290 -21.05 2.71 -25.84
C LEU A 290 -22.11 1.70 -25.41
N HIS A 291 -23.22 2.16 -24.85
CA HIS A 291 -24.48 1.42 -24.92
C HIS A 291 -24.95 1.45 -26.37
N ILE A 292 -24.40 0.56 -27.22
CA ILE A 292 -25.08 0.21 -28.45
C ILE A 292 -26.29 -0.62 -28.04
N SER A 293 -27.42 0.06 -27.82
CA SER A 293 -28.69 -0.63 -27.74
C SER A 293 -28.88 -1.35 -29.10
N ARG A 294 -28.62 -2.65 -29.13
CA ARG A 294 -29.10 -3.48 -30.24
C ARG A 294 -30.62 -3.39 -30.22
N ARG A 295 -31.19 -2.44 -30.96
CA ARG A 295 -32.58 -2.54 -31.38
C ARG A 295 -32.67 -3.83 -32.17
N ARG A 296 -33.32 -4.83 -31.60
CA ARG A 296 -33.80 -5.99 -32.34
C ARG A 296 -34.79 -5.45 -33.38
N ALA A 297 -34.46 -5.59 -34.64
CA ALA A 297 -35.40 -5.52 -35.74
C ALA A 297 -36.25 -6.79 -35.73
#